data_f4da32e6e7d0e61e25b09ac3e80fbdca
#
_entry.id   f4da32e6e7d0e61e25b09ac3e80fbdca
#
_cell.length_a   1.000
_cell.length_b   1.000
_cell.length_c   1.000
_cell.angle_alpha   90.00
_cell.angle_beta   90.00
_cell.angle_gamma   90.00
#
_symmetry.space_group_name_H-M   'P 1'
#
loop_
_entity.id
_entity.type
_entity.pdbx_description
1 polymer ?
#
loop_
_entity_poly.entity_id
_entity_poly.type
_entity_poly.pdbx_seq_one_letter_code
_entity_poly.pdbx_strand_id
1 'polypeptide(L)'
;MPLVLHPEAKALIVQRMHEVAAEQGRVIRPDHEPEKGGFYRSDHFPFAQRGVPALASGGGIDYVGRPAGWGKARSDEYTANDYHKPSDKVKPDWDMTGAVQDLQYYWMVGYRLAQSDTF
;
A
#
# COMPACT_ATOMS: atom_id res chain seq x y z
N MET A 1 13.73 -15.57 21.88
CA MET A 1 13.32 -16.52 20.85
C MET A 1 13.14 -15.73 19.55
N PRO A 2 13.87 -16.02 18.47
CA PRO A 2 13.59 -15.35 17.21
C PRO A 2 12.19 -15.78 16.74
N LEU A 3 11.30 -14.86 16.50
CA LEU A 3 10.04 -15.12 15.81
C LEU A 3 10.41 -15.61 14.41
N VAL A 4 10.23 -16.91 14.18
CA VAL A 4 10.37 -17.48 12.84
C VAL A 4 9.17 -16.99 12.04
N LEU A 5 9.43 -16.17 11.01
CA LEU A 5 8.44 -15.87 9.98
C LEU A 5 7.89 -17.19 9.44
N HIS A 6 6.64 -17.48 9.72
CA HIS A 6 5.96 -18.57 9.04
C HIS A 6 5.77 -18.15 7.58
N PRO A 7 6.42 -18.83 6.61
CA PRO A 7 6.25 -18.53 5.19
C PRO A 7 4.78 -18.52 4.75
N GLU A 8 3.99 -19.35 5.41
CA GLU A 8 2.55 -19.51 5.20
C GLU A 8 1.75 -18.22 5.52
N ALA A 9 2.08 -17.53 6.62
CA ALA A 9 1.39 -16.28 6.98
C ALA A 9 1.64 -15.18 5.94
N LYS A 10 2.88 -15.06 5.45
CA LYS A 10 3.20 -14.11 4.37
C LYS A 10 2.46 -14.47 3.07
N ALA A 11 2.42 -15.74 2.72
CA ALA A 11 1.70 -16.22 1.54
C ALA A 11 0.20 -15.91 1.63
N LEU A 12 -0.41 -16.09 2.81
CA LEU A 12 -1.82 -15.79 3.04
C LEU A 12 -2.12 -14.29 2.88
N ILE A 13 -1.27 -13.41 3.42
CA ILE A 13 -1.42 -11.96 3.22
C ILE A 13 -1.42 -11.63 1.73
N VAL A 14 -0.43 -12.12 0.99
CA VAL A 14 -0.31 -11.87 -0.46
C VAL A 14 -1.53 -12.40 -1.21
N GLN A 15 -2.02 -13.59 -0.87
CA GLN A 15 -3.22 -14.16 -1.46
C GLN A 15 -4.43 -13.24 -1.24
N ARG A 16 -4.69 -12.80 0.00
CA ARG A 16 -5.81 -11.91 0.32
C ARG A 16 -5.70 -10.56 -0.39
N MET A 17 -4.48 -10.05 -0.52
CA MET A 17 -4.23 -8.82 -1.28
C MET A 17 -4.68 -8.96 -2.74
N HIS A 18 -4.30 -10.05 -3.41
CA HIS A 18 -4.68 -10.29 -4.81
C HIS A 18 -6.19 -10.50 -4.98
N GLU A 19 -6.83 -11.26 -4.08
CA GLU A 19 -8.27 -11.49 -4.10
C GLU A 19 -9.06 -10.16 -4.00
N VAL A 20 -8.75 -9.35 -3.00
CA VAL A 20 -9.46 -8.08 -2.78
C VAL A 20 -9.17 -7.07 -3.91
N ALA A 21 -7.95 -7.01 -4.40
CA ALA A 21 -7.61 -6.16 -5.53
C ALA A 21 -8.41 -6.54 -6.79
N ALA A 22 -8.51 -7.85 -7.07
CA ALA A 22 -9.29 -8.35 -8.21
C ALA A 22 -10.78 -7.98 -8.11
N GLU A 23 -11.37 -8.06 -6.91
CA GLU A 23 -12.76 -7.65 -6.67
C GLU A 23 -12.99 -6.16 -6.94
N GLN A 24 -11.97 -5.33 -6.76
CA GLN A 24 -11.99 -3.91 -7.09
C GLN A 24 -11.59 -3.60 -8.56
N GLY A 25 -11.32 -4.63 -9.36
CA GLY A 25 -10.80 -4.44 -10.73
C GLY A 25 -9.38 -3.87 -10.77
N ARG A 26 -8.60 -4.09 -9.72
CA ARG A 26 -7.23 -3.58 -9.55
C ARG A 26 -6.20 -4.69 -9.68
N VAL A 27 -4.97 -4.31 -10.01
CA VAL A 27 -3.83 -5.23 -10.12
C VAL A 27 -2.76 -4.80 -9.12
N ILE A 28 -2.26 -5.78 -8.36
CA ILE A 28 -1.09 -5.57 -7.48
C ILE A 28 0.17 -5.56 -8.34
N ARG A 29 0.99 -4.55 -8.14
CA ARG A 29 2.30 -4.43 -8.78
C ARG A 29 3.40 -4.27 -7.74
N PRO A 30 4.63 -4.69 -8.04
CA PRO A 30 5.79 -4.37 -7.20
C PRO A 30 5.97 -2.86 -7.05
N ASP A 31 6.73 -2.46 -6.02
CA ASP A 31 7.20 -1.09 -5.89
C ASP A 31 7.92 -0.65 -7.17
N HIS A 32 7.53 0.49 -7.72
CA HIS A 32 8.10 1.02 -8.96
C HIS A 32 9.42 1.77 -8.76
N GLU A 33 9.77 2.09 -7.51
CA GLU A 33 11.01 2.80 -7.14
C GLU A 33 11.66 2.17 -5.90
N PRO A 34 11.96 0.85 -5.90
CA PRO A 34 12.49 0.15 -4.74
C PRO A 34 13.84 0.70 -4.28
N GLU A 35 14.59 1.33 -5.18
CA GLU A 35 15.86 1.99 -4.89
C GLU A 35 15.72 3.19 -3.95
N LYS A 36 14.54 3.78 -3.85
CA LYS A 36 14.24 4.86 -2.88
C LYS A 36 14.07 4.36 -1.45
N GLY A 37 14.01 3.05 -1.25
CA GLY A 37 13.96 2.41 0.06
C GLY A 37 12.70 2.70 0.86
N GLY A 38 11.56 2.93 0.20
CA GLY A 38 10.27 3.25 0.84
C GLY A 38 9.84 2.23 1.89
N PHE A 39 10.09 0.95 1.63
CA PHE A 39 9.80 -0.12 2.58
C PHE A 39 10.48 0.06 3.95
N TYR A 40 11.68 0.62 4.00
CA TYR A 40 12.47 0.77 5.22
C TYR A 40 12.16 2.06 5.99
N ARG A 41 11.26 2.91 5.49
CA ARG A 41 11.04 4.28 5.97
C ARG A 41 9.67 4.49 6.61
N SER A 42 9.04 3.41 7.08
CA SER A 42 7.71 3.47 7.68
C SER A 42 7.62 2.56 8.91
N ASP A 43 6.61 2.76 9.73
CA ASP A 43 6.46 2.20 11.08
C ASP A 43 6.26 0.67 11.10
N HIS A 44 5.95 0.04 9.99
CA HIS A 44 5.88 -1.42 9.85
C HIS A 44 7.27 -2.08 9.90
N PHE A 45 8.33 -1.36 9.56
CA PHE A 45 9.67 -1.94 9.41
C PHE A 45 10.24 -2.53 10.70
N PRO A 46 10.13 -1.89 11.88
CA PRO A 46 10.56 -2.51 13.14
C PRO A 46 9.86 -3.83 13.45
N PHE A 47 8.59 -3.97 13.09
CA PHE A 47 7.86 -5.22 13.23
C PHE A 47 8.37 -6.28 12.24
N ALA A 48 8.61 -5.88 10.98
CA ALA A 48 9.18 -6.78 9.97
C ALA A 48 10.56 -7.29 10.37
N GLN A 49 11.41 -6.45 10.99
CA GLN A 49 12.72 -6.85 11.52
C GLN A 49 12.60 -7.91 12.64
N ARG A 50 11.48 -7.94 13.34
CA ARG A 50 11.18 -8.95 14.38
C ARG A 50 10.49 -10.19 13.85
N GLY A 51 10.35 -10.30 12.53
CA GLY A 51 9.72 -11.44 11.88
C GLY A 51 8.19 -11.38 11.87
N VAL A 52 7.58 -10.25 12.21
CA VAL A 52 6.14 -10.07 12.09
C VAL A 52 5.81 -9.80 10.62
N PRO A 53 4.91 -10.57 9.99
CA PRO A 53 4.46 -10.28 8.63
C PRO A 53 3.84 -8.88 8.58
N ALA A 54 4.35 -8.04 7.69
CA ALA A 54 3.90 -6.67 7.56
C ALA A 54 3.54 -6.37 6.11
N LEU A 55 2.41 -5.69 5.92
CA LEU A 55 1.97 -5.19 4.65
C LEU A 55 2.40 -3.73 4.50
N ALA A 56 3.26 -3.47 3.52
CA ALA A 56 3.57 -2.12 3.07
C ALA A 56 3.09 -1.99 1.63
N SER A 57 1.96 -1.36 1.43
CA SER A 57 1.49 -1.06 0.08
C SER A 57 1.08 0.41 -0.02
N GLY A 58 1.28 1.00 -1.17
CA GLY A 58 0.91 2.38 -1.46
C GLY A 58 -0.10 2.45 -2.59
N GLY A 59 -0.59 3.64 -2.86
CA GLY A 59 -1.40 3.92 -4.05
C GLY A 59 -0.60 3.62 -5.32
N GLY A 60 -1.28 3.12 -6.34
CA GLY A 60 -0.67 2.86 -7.63
C GLY A 60 -0.34 4.14 -8.41
N ILE A 61 0.44 4.00 -9.46
CA ILE A 61 0.76 5.08 -10.40
C ILE A 61 0.00 4.98 -11.72
N ASP A 62 -0.66 3.84 -11.97
CA ASP A 62 -1.47 3.60 -13.17
C ASP A 62 -2.93 3.92 -12.87
N TYR A 63 -3.42 5.06 -13.33
CA TYR A 63 -4.78 5.54 -13.08
C TYR A 63 -5.69 5.28 -14.27
N VAL A 64 -6.85 4.68 -14.00
CA VAL A 64 -7.89 4.46 -15.01
C VAL A 64 -8.33 5.78 -15.64
N GLY A 65 -8.38 5.84 -16.97
CA GLY A 65 -8.77 7.04 -17.71
C GLY A 65 -7.72 8.15 -17.76
N ARG A 66 -6.49 7.87 -17.30
CA ARG A 66 -5.37 8.81 -17.39
C ARG A 66 -4.26 8.27 -18.29
N PRO A 67 -3.50 9.12 -18.98
CA PRO A 67 -2.38 8.66 -19.80
C PRO A 67 -1.28 8.02 -18.96
N ALA A 68 -0.46 7.18 -19.59
CA ALA A 68 0.72 6.59 -18.97
C ALA A 68 1.64 7.69 -18.39
N GLY A 69 2.15 7.44 -17.17
CA GLY A 69 3.03 8.37 -16.46
C GLY A 69 2.31 9.51 -15.71
N TRP A 70 1.00 9.67 -15.87
CA TRP A 70 0.26 10.73 -15.17
C TRP A 70 0.36 10.59 -13.64
N GLY A 71 0.14 9.40 -13.12
CA GLY A 71 0.20 9.16 -11.67
C GLY A 71 1.60 9.38 -11.10
N LYS A 72 2.65 8.92 -11.82
CA LYS A 72 4.03 9.20 -11.41
C LYS A 72 4.32 10.70 -11.37
N ALA A 73 3.92 11.44 -12.40
CA ALA A 73 4.10 12.88 -12.45
C ALA A 73 3.43 13.61 -11.27
N ARG A 74 2.22 13.18 -10.88
CA ARG A 74 1.52 13.73 -9.70
C ARG A 74 2.23 13.40 -8.39
N SER A 75 2.75 12.18 -8.25
CA SER A 75 3.54 11.77 -7.08
C SER A 75 4.84 12.57 -6.97
N ASP A 76 5.54 12.74 -8.07
CA ASP A 76 6.79 13.52 -8.12
C ASP A 76 6.54 14.99 -7.77
N GLU A 77 5.47 15.57 -8.30
CA GLU A 77 5.06 16.95 -8.00
C GLU A 77 4.73 17.15 -6.52
N TYR A 78 3.96 16.24 -5.93
CA TYR A 78 3.64 16.26 -4.51
C TYR A 78 4.91 16.17 -3.66
N THR A 79 5.80 15.24 -3.98
CA THR A 79 7.07 15.05 -3.26
C THR A 79 7.95 16.30 -3.34
N ALA A 80 8.02 16.95 -4.50
CA ALA A 80 8.84 18.14 -4.69
C ALA A 80 8.28 19.37 -3.98
N ASN A 81 6.95 19.53 -3.94
CA ASN A 81 6.32 20.78 -3.54
C ASN A 81 5.71 20.76 -2.14
N ASP A 82 5.12 19.65 -1.71
CA ASP A 82 4.30 19.59 -0.50
C ASP A 82 4.80 18.62 0.55
N TYR A 83 5.35 17.45 0.18
CA TYR A 83 5.72 16.39 1.10
C TYR A 83 6.67 16.89 2.20
N HIS A 84 6.28 16.68 3.47
CA HIS A 84 7.00 17.14 4.67
C HIS A 84 7.21 18.66 4.74
N LYS A 85 6.31 19.43 4.14
CA LYS A 85 6.36 20.91 4.13
C LYS A 85 5.07 21.50 4.72
N PRO A 86 5.10 22.77 5.18
CA PRO A 86 3.90 23.46 5.69
C PRO A 86 2.79 23.63 4.62
N SER A 87 3.12 23.49 3.35
CA SER A 87 2.16 23.52 2.22
C SER A 87 1.34 22.24 2.09
N ASP A 88 1.72 21.14 2.76
CA ASP A 88 0.97 19.88 2.77
C ASP A 88 -0.29 20.03 3.66
N LYS A 89 -1.32 20.59 3.06
CA LYS A 89 -2.61 20.88 3.70
C LYS A 89 -3.73 20.27 2.90
N VAL A 90 -4.83 19.93 3.58
CA VAL A 90 -6.08 19.53 2.92
C VAL A 90 -6.52 20.65 1.97
N LYS A 91 -6.77 20.28 0.73
CA LYS A 91 -7.27 21.20 -0.31
C LYS A 91 -8.74 20.87 -0.61
N PRO A 92 -9.60 21.88 -0.80
CA PRO A 92 -11.04 21.65 -0.98
C PRO A 92 -11.39 20.93 -2.29
N ASP A 93 -10.48 20.91 -3.25
CA ASP A 93 -10.63 20.30 -4.58
C ASP A 93 -10.04 18.87 -4.66
N TRP A 94 -9.64 18.28 -3.54
CA TRP A 94 -9.16 16.91 -3.54
C TRP A 94 -10.25 15.92 -3.91
N ASP A 95 -9.98 15.10 -4.91
CA ASP A 95 -10.78 13.91 -5.21
C ASP A 95 -10.35 12.76 -4.30
N MET A 96 -11.17 12.43 -3.31
CA MET A 96 -10.92 11.39 -2.33
C MET A 96 -11.38 9.99 -2.79
N THR A 97 -11.88 9.84 -4.01
CA THR A 97 -12.42 8.56 -4.51
C THR A 97 -11.37 7.44 -4.44
N GLY A 98 -10.15 7.70 -4.87
CA GLY A 98 -9.05 6.74 -4.79
C GLY A 98 -8.67 6.39 -3.36
N ALA A 99 -8.63 7.37 -2.46
CA ALA A 99 -8.34 7.13 -1.05
C ALA A 99 -9.40 6.27 -0.36
N VAL A 100 -10.67 6.48 -0.67
CA VAL A 100 -11.77 5.64 -0.17
C VAL A 100 -11.64 4.22 -0.68
N GLN A 101 -11.30 4.03 -1.96
CA GLN A 101 -11.07 2.71 -2.54
C GLN A 101 -9.89 2.00 -1.87
N ASP A 102 -8.80 2.71 -1.57
CA ASP A 102 -7.66 2.16 -0.85
C ASP A 102 -8.02 1.75 0.58
N LEU A 103 -8.79 2.58 1.30
CA LEU A 103 -9.25 2.25 2.65
C LEU A 103 -10.15 1.01 2.65
N GLN A 104 -11.06 0.88 1.71
CA GLN A 104 -11.89 -0.32 1.53
C GLN A 104 -11.03 -1.56 1.27
N TYR A 105 -10.02 -1.43 0.44
CA TYR A 105 -9.06 -2.50 0.16
C TYR A 105 -8.34 -2.95 1.43
N TYR A 106 -7.73 -2.03 2.19
CA TYR A 106 -7.01 -2.37 3.42
C TYR A 106 -7.92 -2.98 4.48
N TRP A 107 -9.12 -2.42 4.62
CA TRP A 107 -10.10 -2.96 5.57
C TRP A 107 -10.49 -4.39 5.22
N MET A 108 -10.77 -4.69 3.97
CA MET A 108 -11.16 -6.04 3.52
C MET A 108 -10.02 -7.04 3.68
N VAL A 109 -8.79 -6.66 3.33
CA VAL A 109 -7.62 -7.53 3.53
C VAL A 109 -7.44 -7.84 5.02
N GLY A 110 -7.44 -6.82 5.87
CA GLY A 110 -7.29 -6.98 7.31
C GLY A 110 -8.41 -7.82 7.94
N TYR A 111 -9.66 -7.55 7.56
CA TYR A 111 -10.81 -8.31 8.04
C TYR A 111 -10.73 -9.79 7.67
N ARG A 112 -10.42 -10.11 6.42
CA ARG A 112 -10.28 -11.51 5.96
C ARG A 112 -9.13 -12.24 6.62
N LEU A 113 -8.03 -11.54 6.90
CA LEU A 113 -6.91 -12.11 7.65
C LEU A 113 -7.33 -12.42 9.10
N ALA A 114 -8.02 -11.48 9.75
CA ALA A 114 -8.48 -11.64 11.12
C ALA A 114 -9.54 -12.76 11.29
N GLN A 115 -10.27 -13.10 10.23
CA GLN A 115 -11.24 -14.20 10.21
C GLN A 115 -10.62 -15.53 9.79
N SER A 116 -9.31 -15.59 9.52
CA SER A 116 -8.64 -16.81 9.08
C SER A 116 -8.23 -17.66 10.27
N ASP A 117 -8.61 -18.94 10.26
CA ASP A 117 -8.19 -19.92 11.28
C ASP A 117 -6.76 -20.46 11.06
N THR A 118 -6.11 -20.08 9.95
CA THR A 118 -4.80 -20.59 9.53
C THR A 118 -3.68 -19.55 9.65
N PHE A 119 -3.90 -18.51 10.44
CA PHE A 119 -2.92 -17.43 10.61
C PHE A 119 -1.95 -17.67 11.76
#